data_43457a4a4f471e3c169107dc9e09e69a
#
_entry.id   43457a4a4f471e3c169107dc9e09e69a
#
_cell.length_a   1.000
_cell.length_b   1.000
_cell.length_c   1.000
_cell.angle_alpha   90.00
_cell.angle_beta   90.00
_cell.angle_gamma   90.00
#
_symmetry.space_group_name_H-M   'P 1'
#
loop_
_entity.id
_entity.type
_entity.pdbx_description
1 polymer ?
#
loop_
_entity_poly.entity_id
_entity_poly.type
_entity_poly.pdbx_seq_one_letter_code
_entity_poly.pdbx_strand_id
1 'polypeptide(L)'
;MLIHFKKKYILPVVATGFLFVGTSFKDDFFEIAKQIEIFTELFKTVNMNYVDQTNPGEMMDKAIKSMLTDLDPYTTYFNEQDVVKFKINSTGEYTGIGAIITRKEGKVIIKEPYKNYPADKAGLKAGDEIIQIGDVNLIDFKEDASQLLKGAKNAKIDIKYRRQGKVNSTQLILEEVDVKAVPFFGKVDETTGYIVLTQFNQKASTETKDALEKLKKDGAQRIILDLRGNPGGLLNEAVNICNLFVPKNEII
;
A
#
# COMPACT_ATOMS: atom_id res chain seq x y z
N MET A 1 2.21 -21.58 62.64
CA MET A 1 2.82 -22.90 62.34
C MET A 1 3.67 -22.73 61.05
N LEU A 2 4.97 -22.47 61.23
CA LEU A 2 5.92 -22.28 60.10
C LEU A 2 6.47 -23.65 59.71
N ILE A 3 6.11 -24.13 58.53
CA ILE A 3 6.59 -25.39 57.98
C ILE A 3 8.04 -25.17 57.55
N HIS A 4 9.00 -25.71 58.32
CA HIS A 4 10.43 -25.72 57.94
C HIS A 4 10.67 -26.82 56.92
N PHE A 5 10.68 -26.47 55.63
CA PHE A 5 11.16 -27.37 54.59
C PHE A 5 12.67 -27.55 54.72
N LYS A 6 13.13 -28.79 55.00
CA LYS A 6 14.56 -29.11 55.01
C LYS A 6 15.14 -28.89 53.61
N LYS A 7 16.20 -28.08 53.52
CA LYS A 7 16.92 -27.76 52.24
C LYS A 7 17.21 -28.97 51.34
N LYS A 8 17.31 -30.16 51.95
CA LYS A 8 17.58 -31.45 51.29
C LYS A 8 16.48 -31.88 50.28
N TYR A 9 15.23 -31.36 50.41
CA TYR A 9 14.11 -31.72 49.52
C TYR A 9 13.76 -30.61 48.52
N ILE A 10 14.34 -29.41 48.66
CA ILE A 10 14.09 -28.28 47.75
C ILE A 10 14.82 -28.51 46.39
N LEU A 11 16.04 -29.03 46.43
CA LEU A 11 16.84 -29.25 45.21
C LEU A 11 16.21 -30.27 44.25
N PRO A 12 15.73 -31.45 44.68
CA PRO A 12 15.08 -32.40 43.76
C PRO A 12 13.72 -31.91 43.25
N VAL A 13 12.95 -31.15 44.02
CA VAL A 13 11.65 -30.58 43.58
C VAL A 13 11.87 -29.50 42.51
N VAL A 14 12.88 -28.64 42.69
CA VAL A 14 13.25 -27.63 41.69
C VAL A 14 13.81 -28.29 40.40
N ALA A 15 14.64 -29.32 40.54
CA ALA A 15 15.19 -30.05 39.39
C ALA A 15 14.08 -30.80 38.60
N THR A 16 13.09 -31.38 39.30
CA THR A 16 11.95 -32.05 38.65
C THR A 16 11.04 -31.03 37.96
N GLY A 17 10.83 -29.85 38.57
CA GLY A 17 10.07 -28.75 37.94
C GLY A 17 10.73 -28.21 36.65
N PHE A 18 12.06 -28.09 36.63
CA PHE A 18 12.80 -27.68 35.43
C PHE A 18 12.75 -28.75 34.31
N LEU A 19 12.75 -30.03 34.64
CA LEU A 19 12.59 -31.12 33.67
C LEU A 19 11.20 -31.14 33.05
N PHE A 20 10.14 -30.84 33.78
CA PHE A 20 8.77 -30.80 33.28
C PHE A 20 8.53 -29.59 32.37
N VAL A 21 9.10 -28.43 32.66
CA VAL A 21 8.99 -27.22 31.78
C VAL A 21 9.75 -27.42 30.47
N GLY A 22 10.88 -28.14 30.49
CA GLY A 22 11.68 -28.39 29.28
C GLY A 22 11.08 -29.38 28.26
N THR A 23 10.11 -30.21 28.66
CA THR A 23 9.49 -31.19 27.78
C THR A 23 8.26 -30.64 27.04
N SER A 24 7.56 -29.65 27.61
CA SER A 24 6.35 -29.08 27.00
C SER A 24 6.61 -28.26 25.72
N PHE A 25 7.80 -27.69 25.56
CA PHE A 25 8.18 -26.93 24.35
C PHE A 25 8.72 -27.80 23.20
N LYS A 26 9.09 -29.03 23.44
CA LYS A 26 9.68 -29.91 22.40
C LYS A 26 8.65 -30.42 21.38
N ASP A 27 7.42 -30.66 21.82
CA ASP A 27 6.38 -31.22 20.96
C ASP A 27 5.90 -30.21 19.92
N ASP A 28 5.76 -28.90 20.29
CA ASP A 28 5.34 -27.84 19.37
C ASP A 28 6.39 -27.57 18.27
N PHE A 29 7.68 -27.52 18.66
CA PHE A 29 8.76 -27.32 17.68
C PHE A 29 8.91 -28.48 16.72
N PHE A 30 8.73 -29.70 17.19
CA PHE A 30 8.79 -30.87 16.32
C PHE A 30 7.63 -30.89 15.31
N GLU A 31 6.42 -30.59 15.77
CA GLU A 31 5.26 -30.52 14.89
C GLU A 31 5.40 -29.40 13.86
N ILE A 32 5.86 -28.19 14.25
CA ILE A 32 6.14 -27.09 13.34
C ILE A 32 7.18 -27.50 12.29
N ALA A 33 8.29 -28.11 12.70
CA ALA A 33 9.36 -28.53 11.77
C ALA A 33 8.84 -29.58 10.76
N LYS A 34 8.06 -30.54 11.22
CA LYS A 34 7.43 -31.57 10.39
C LYS A 34 6.46 -30.94 9.37
N GLN A 35 5.62 -29.99 9.78
CA GLN A 35 4.68 -29.32 8.88
C GLN A 35 5.40 -28.46 7.84
N ILE A 36 6.49 -27.78 8.21
CA ILE A 36 7.33 -27.04 7.26
C ILE A 36 7.95 -27.98 6.22
N GLU A 37 8.46 -29.15 6.64
CA GLU A 37 9.03 -30.15 5.73
C GLU A 37 7.99 -30.64 4.73
N ILE A 38 6.80 -31.03 5.21
CA ILE A 38 5.68 -31.47 4.36
C ILE A 38 5.28 -30.38 3.36
N PHE A 39 5.14 -29.13 3.83
CA PHE A 39 4.78 -28.00 2.98
C PHE A 39 5.84 -27.75 1.90
N THR A 40 7.12 -27.78 2.28
CA THR A 40 8.24 -27.56 1.36
C THR A 40 8.29 -28.62 0.27
N GLU A 41 8.13 -29.90 0.63
CA GLU A 41 8.16 -30.99 -0.35
C GLU A 41 6.93 -30.97 -1.27
N LEU A 42 5.74 -30.66 -0.73
CA LEU A 42 4.54 -30.46 -1.53
C LEU A 42 4.71 -29.31 -2.52
N PHE A 43 5.16 -28.15 -2.03
CA PHE A 43 5.35 -26.95 -2.83
C PHE A 43 6.36 -27.18 -3.97
N LYS A 44 7.49 -27.83 -3.66
CA LYS A 44 8.51 -28.23 -4.65
C LYS A 44 7.93 -29.20 -5.67
N THR A 45 7.25 -30.25 -5.20
CA THR A 45 6.69 -31.30 -6.07
C THR A 45 5.67 -30.73 -7.06
N VAL A 46 4.78 -29.83 -6.59
CA VAL A 46 3.80 -29.16 -7.46
C VAL A 46 4.52 -28.30 -8.50
N ASN A 47 5.46 -27.44 -8.08
CA ASN A 47 6.15 -26.55 -9.02
C ASN A 47 7.01 -27.28 -10.07
N MET A 48 7.50 -28.49 -9.74
CA MET A 48 8.35 -29.27 -10.66
C MET A 48 7.57 -30.22 -11.58
N ASN A 49 6.38 -30.67 -11.16
CA ASN A 49 5.69 -31.76 -11.84
C ASN A 49 4.26 -31.40 -12.31
N TYR A 50 3.76 -30.18 -12.02
CA TYR A 50 2.44 -29.78 -12.49
C TYR A 50 2.43 -29.64 -14.02
N VAL A 51 1.30 -29.98 -14.66
CA VAL A 51 1.16 -30.04 -16.13
C VAL A 51 1.33 -28.65 -16.78
N ASP A 52 0.85 -27.60 -16.12
CA ASP A 52 0.97 -26.22 -16.59
C ASP A 52 2.08 -25.49 -15.86
N GLN A 53 2.59 -24.41 -16.47
CA GLN A 53 3.59 -23.56 -15.83
C GLN A 53 3.01 -22.89 -14.59
N THR A 54 3.62 -23.13 -13.43
CA THR A 54 3.25 -22.51 -12.16
C THR A 54 4.02 -21.22 -11.94
N ASN A 55 3.45 -20.31 -11.12
CA ASN A 55 4.15 -19.15 -10.59
C ASN A 55 4.41 -19.37 -9.09
N PRO A 56 5.65 -19.77 -8.68
CA PRO A 56 5.96 -20.08 -7.30
C PRO A 56 5.71 -18.92 -6.34
N GLY A 57 6.04 -17.69 -6.74
CA GLY A 57 5.85 -16.49 -5.91
C GLY A 57 4.37 -16.23 -5.63
N GLU A 58 3.54 -16.26 -6.67
CA GLU A 58 2.10 -16.05 -6.52
C GLU A 58 1.41 -17.15 -5.71
N MET A 59 1.87 -18.40 -5.88
CA MET A 59 1.38 -19.53 -5.09
C MET A 59 1.72 -19.37 -3.61
N MET A 60 2.95 -18.95 -3.28
CA MET A 60 3.40 -18.71 -1.91
C MET A 60 2.60 -17.56 -1.28
N ASP A 61 2.43 -16.44 -1.98
CA ASP A 61 1.63 -15.30 -1.53
C ASP A 61 0.19 -15.71 -1.18
N LYS A 62 -0.43 -16.53 -2.05
CA LYS A 62 -1.78 -17.07 -1.80
C LYS A 62 -1.82 -17.97 -0.57
N ALA A 63 -0.83 -18.86 -0.41
CA ALA A 63 -0.75 -19.76 0.73
C ALA A 63 -0.60 -18.98 2.05
N ILE A 64 0.29 -17.98 2.11
CA ILE A 64 0.49 -17.15 3.29
C ILE A 64 -0.80 -16.36 3.61
N LYS A 65 -1.42 -15.71 2.62
CA LYS A 65 -2.66 -14.95 2.80
C LYS A 65 -3.80 -15.83 3.30
N SER A 66 -3.94 -17.04 2.75
CA SER A 66 -4.95 -18.01 3.20
C SER A 66 -4.74 -18.43 4.65
N MET A 67 -3.51 -18.76 5.03
CA MET A 67 -3.17 -19.13 6.41
C MET A 67 -3.51 -18.03 7.42
N LEU A 68 -3.29 -16.77 7.07
CA LEU A 68 -3.56 -15.64 7.97
C LEU A 68 -5.06 -15.30 8.07
N THR A 69 -5.83 -15.59 7.03
CA THR A 69 -7.28 -15.34 7.01
C THR A 69 -8.02 -16.10 8.13
N ASP A 70 -7.50 -17.26 8.54
CA ASP A 70 -8.10 -18.07 9.61
C ASP A 70 -7.77 -17.56 11.03
N LEU A 71 -6.86 -16.59 11.16
CA LEU A 71 -6.49 -16.05 12.49
C LEU A 71 -7.45 -14.93 12.91
N ASP A 72 -7.47 -13.84 12.16
CA ASP A 72 -8.31 -12.66 12.42
C ASP A 72 -8.35 -11.74 11.18
N PRO A 73 -9.31 -10.79 11.09
CA PRO A 73 -9.43 -9.90 9.93
C PRO A 73 -8.36 -8.79 9.87
N TYR A 74 -7.53 -8.62 10.90
CA TYR A 74 -6.54 -7.53 11.01
C TYR A 74 -5.13 -8.01 10.70
N THR A 75 -4.84 -9.30 10.86
CA THR A 75 -3.55 -9.88 10.54
C THR A 75 -3.39 -10.04 9.04
N THR A 76 -2.57 -9.21 8.44
CA THR A 76 -2.36 -9.18 6.98
C THR A 76 -0.90 -9.34 6.61
N TYR A 77 -0.63 -10.04 5.52
CA TYR A 77 0.69 -10.16 4.92
C TYR A 77 0.86 -9.15 3.79
N PHE A 78 1.93 -8.39 3.86
CA PHE A 78 2.38 -7.49 2.80
C PHE A 78 3.61 -8.08 2.13
N ASN A 79 3.51 -8.42 0.85
CA ASN A 79 4.69 -8.72 0.06
C ASN A 79 5.45 -7.42 -0.28
N GLU A 80 6.59 -7.51 -0.96
CA GLU A 80 7.41 -6.35 -1.30
C GLU A 80 6.64 -5.26 -2.07
N GLN A 81 5.74 -5.67 -2.99
CA GLN A 81 4.91 -4.74 -3.76
C GLN A 81 3.85 -4.07 -2.88
N ASP A 82 3.25 -4.81 -1.96
CA ASP A 82 2.26 -4.29 -1.02
C ASP A 82 2.91 -3.30 -0.04
N VAL A 83 4.15 -3.56 0.42
CA VAL A 83 4.93 -2.62 1.25
C VAL A 83 5.18 -1.30 0.51
N VAL A 84 5.54 -1.35 -0.78
CA VAL A 84 5.72 -0.14 -1.60
C VAL A 84 4.40 0.62 -1.73
N LYS A 85 3.28 -0.07 -2.01
CA LYS A 85 1.94 0.55 -2.07
C LYS A 85 1.55 1.17 -0.74
N PHE A 86 1.77 0.46 0.36
CA PHE A 86 1.50 0.97 1.71
C PHE A 86 2.32 2.23 2.01
N LYS A 87 3.61 2.23 1.67
CA LYS A 87 4.47 3.40 1.82
C LYS A 87 3.93 4.59 1.02
N ILE A 88 3.58 4.40 -0.25
CA ILE A 88 3.01 5.45 -1.09
C ILE A 88 1.72 6.01 -0.49
N ASN A 89 0.82 5.13 -0.04
CA ASN A 89 -0.45 5.54 0.54
C ASN A 89 -0.28 6.27 1.88
N SER A 90 0.72 5.90 2.68
CA SER A 90 0.97 6.53 3.98
C SER A 90 1.76 7.83 3.88
N THR A 91 2.78 7.92 3.03
CA THR A 91 3.59 9.15 2.88
C THR A 91 3.03 10.12 1.85
N GLY A 92 2.31 9.62 0.84
CA GLY A 92 1.92 10.39 -0.34
C GLY A 92 3.08 10.63 -1.31
N GLU A 93 4.18 9.87 -1.21
CA GLU A 93 5.38 10.07 -2.02
C GLU A 93 5.82 8.79 -2.71
N TYR A 94 6.22 8.88 -3.97
CA TYR A 94 6.85 7.79 -4.70
C TYR A 94 7.76 8.32 -5.80
N THR A 95 8.69 7.49 -6.27
CA THR A 95 9.48 7.84 -7.45
C THR A 95 8.88 7.17 -8.68
N GLY A 96 8.52 7.98 -9.67
CA GLY A 96 7.84 7.48 -10.87
C GLY A 96 7.57 8.55 -11.91
N ILE A 97 6.60 8.29 -12.78
CA ILE A 97 6.26 9.18 -13.91
C ILE A 97 5.30 10.32 -13.54
N GLY A 98 4.64 10.28 -12.38
CA GLY A 98 3.66 11.30 -12.00
C GLY A 98 2.40 11.26 -12.88
N ALA A 99 1.74 10.11 -12.97
CA ALA A 99 0.46 9.98 -13.67
C ALA A 99 -0.42 8.90 -13.02
N ILE A 100 -1.72 9.11 -13.09
CA ILE A 100 -2.69 8.05 -12.83
C ILE A 100 -2.85 7.23 -14.09
N ILE A 101 -2.66 5.92 -13.98
CA ILE A 101 -2.94 4.97 -15.06
C ILE A 101 -4.13 4.09 -14.69
N THR A 102 -4.80 3.59 -15.68
CA THR A 102 -5.90 2.62 -15.51
C THR A 102 -5.79 1.53 -16.56
N ARG A 103 -6.33 0.35 -16.25
CA ARG A 103 -6.49 -0.71 -17.24
C ARG A 103 -7.94 -0.75 -17.69
N LYS A 104 -8.17 -0.63 -18.99
CA LYS A 104 -9.49 -0.74 -19.61
C LYS A 104 -9.38 -1.64 -20.83
N GLU A 105 -10.20 -2.69 -20.88
CA GLU A 105 -10.23 -3.66 -22.01
C GLU A 105 -8.84 -4.24 -22.34
N GLY A 106 -8.06 -4.60 -21.29
CA GLY A 106 -6.69 -5.12 -21.44
C GLY A 106 -5.62 -4.06 -21.73
N LYS A 107 -5.98 -2.82 -22.03
CA LYS A 107 -5.08 -1.72 -22.37
C LYS A 107 -4.71 -0.89 -21.16
N VAL A 108 -3.46 -0.48 -21.08
CA VAL A 108 -2.96 0.45 -20.06
C VAL A 108 -3.08 1.87 -20.59
N ILE A 109 -3.89 2.69 -19.93
CA ILE A 109 -4.24 4.04 -20.39
C ILE A 109 -3.83 5.06 -19.34
N ILE A 110 -3.22 6.17 -19.77
CA ILE A 110 -3.02 7.36 -18.94
C ILE A 110 -4.40 7.96 -18.65
N LYS A 111 -4.82 7.94 -17.39
CA LYS A 111 -6.06 8.60 -16.96
C LYS A 111 -5.84 10.09 -16.75
N GLU A 112 -4.72 10.44 -16.08
CA GLU A 112 -4.37 11.82 -15.78
C GLU A 112 -2.86 11.94 -15.51
N PRO A 113 -2.09 12.73 -16.30
CA PRO A 113 -0.75 13.13 -15.96
C PRO A 113 -0.79 14.26 -14.92
N TYR A 114 0.02 14.18 -13.87
CA TYR A 114 0.15 15.27 -12.90
C TYR A 114 0.98 16.40 -13.50
N LYS A 115 0.49 17.62 -13.38
CA LYS A 115 1.14 18.82 -13.93
C LYS A 115 2.57 18.99 -13.39
N ASN A 116 3.50 19.27 -14.29
CA ASN A 116 4.93 19.48 -14.02
C ASN A 116 5.70 18.22 -13.55
N TYR A 117 5.13 17.02 -13.63
CA TYR A 117 5.82 15.77 -13.41
C TYR A 117 6.28 15.11 -14.73
N PRO A 118 7.09 14.06 -14.69
CA PRO A 118 7.72 13.48 -15.89
C PRO A 118 6.76 13.15 -17.04
N ALA A 119 5.59 12.61 -16.74
CA ALA A 119 4.59 12.28 -17.76
C ALA A 119 4.08 13.54 -18.50
N ASP A 120 3.79 14.61 -17.77
CA ASP A 120 3.35 15.88 -18.32
C ASP A 120 4.49 16.56 -19.11
N LYS A 121 5.69 16.61 -18.53
CA LYS A 121 6.90 17.17 -19.19
C LYS A 121 7.23 16.47 -20.51
N ALA A 122 6.99 15.16 -20.59
CA ALA A 122 7.18 14.35 -21.80
C ALA A 122 6.01 14.44 -22.79
N GLY A 123 4.98 15.22 -22.46
CA GLY A 123 3.83 15.46 -23.33
C GLY A 123 2.82 14.32 -23.40
N LEU A 124 2.83 13.39 -22.43
CA LEU A 124 1.77 12.39 -22.28
C LEU A 124 0.46 13.07 -21.86
N LYS A 125 -0.66 12.56 -22.35
CA LYS A 125 -1.99 13.13 -22.13
C LYS A 125 -2.99 12.06 -21.66
N ALA A 126 -4.06 12.50 -21.04
CA ALA A 126 -5.20 11.63 -20.76
C ALA A 126 -5.70 10.97 -22.05
N GLY A 127 -5.94 9.67 -22.00
CA GLY A 127 -6.36 8.85 -23.13
C GLY A 127 -5.21 8.20 -23.93
N ASP A 128 -3.96 8.50 -23.65
CA ASP A 128 -2.83 7.80 -24.27
C ASP A 128 -2.79 6.34 -23.82
N GLU A 129 -2.76 5.41 -24.75
CA GLU A 129 -2.58 3.98 -24.52
C GLU A 129 -1.09 3.66 -24.48
N ILE A 130 -0.56 3.22 -23.33
CA ILE A 130 0.84 2.77 -23.22
C ILE A 130 0.92 1.36 -23.80
N ILE A 131 1.76 1.16 -24.81
CA ILE A 131 1.93 -0.12 -25.50
C ILE A 131 3.26 -0.80 -25.16
N GLN A 132 4.27 -0.05 -24.71
CA GLN A 132 5.56 -0.58 -24.30
C GLN A 132 6.21 0.31 -23.22
N ILE A 133 6.87 -0.29 -22.25
CA ILE A 133 7.67 0.36 -21.21
C ILE A 133 9.04 -0.31 -21.20
N GLY A 134 10.10 0.43 -21.55
CA GLY A 134 11.41 -0.16 -21.77
C GLY A 134 11.33 -1.30 -22.79
N ASP A 135 11.81 -2.48 -22.39
CA ASP A 135 11.76 -3.69 -23.24
C ASP A 135 10.45 -4.49 -23.07
N VAL A 136 9.55 -4.10 -22.16
CA VAL A 136 8.32 -4.82 -21.85
C VAL A 136 7.18 -4.34 -22.74
N ASN A 137 6.66 -5.24 -23.59
CA ASN A 137 5.44 -5.00 -24.36
C ASN A 137 4.21 -5.23 -23.47
N LEU A 138 3.26 -4.30 -23.48
CA LEU A 138 2.05 -4.35 -22.66
C LEU A 138 0.84 -5.01 -23.35
N ILE A 139 0.99 -5.46 -24.60
CA ILE A 139 -0.02 -6.27 -25.27
C ILE A 139 -0.05 -7.62 -24.56
N ASP A 140 -1.22 -8.01 -24.03
CA ASP A 140 -1.41 -9.22 -23.22
C ASP A 140 -0.64 -9.29 -21.88
N PHE A 141 -0.01 -8.19 -21.46
CA PHE A 141 0.63 -8.09 -20.15
C PHE A 141 -0.43 -8.11 -19.04
N LYS A 142 -0.41 -9.12 -18.17
CA LYS A 142 -1.45 -9.34 -17.14
C LYS A 142 -1.11 -8.72 -15.79
N GLU A 143 0.16 -8.45 -15.54
CA GLU A 143 0.64 -7.90 -14.28
C GLU A 143 0.32 -6.41 -14.11
N ASP A 144 0.64 -5.85 -12.94
CA ASP A 144 0.45 -4.43 -12.66
C ASP A 144 1.51 -3.58 -13.37
N ALA A 145 1.16 -3.02 -14.52
CA ALA A 145 2.04 -2.16 -15.31
C ALA A 145 2.52 -0.90 -14.54
N SER A 146 1.85 -0.54 -13.42
CA SER A 146 2.27 0.60 -12.61
C SER A 146 3.65 0.41 -11.97
N GLN A 147 4.07 -0.83 -11.77
CA GLN A 147 5.39 -1.14 -11.21
C GLN A 147 6.52 -0.82 -12.19
N LEU A 148 6.27 -1.02 -13.48
CA LEU A 148 7.24 -0.71 -14.55
C LEU A 148 7.47 0.81 -14.72
N LEU A 149 6.56 1.64 -14.20
CA LEU A 149 6.60 3.10 -14.26
C LEU A 149 7.18 3.75 -12.99
N LYS A 150 7.72 2.93 -12.07
CA LYS A 150 8.38 3.32 -10.83
C LYS A 150 9.83 2.83 -10.85
N GLY A 151 10.69 3.45 -10.06
CA GLY A 151 12.09 3.03 -9.98
C GLY A 151 12.96 4.00 -9.22
N ALA A 152 14.26 3.96 -9.46
CA ALA A 152 15.20 4.88 -8.85
C ALA A 152 15.01 6.31 -9.39
N LYS A 153 15.22 7.31 -8.53
CA LYS A 153 15.22 8.73 -8.93
C LYS A 153 16.25 8.95 -10.05
N ASN A 154 15.88 9.73 -11.05
CA ASN A 154 16.66 10.01 -12.27
C ASN A 154 16.86 8.81 -13.21
N ALA A 155 16.25 7.66 -12.95
CA ALA A 155 16.24 6.58 -13.93
C ALA A 155 15.48 7.01 -15.20
N LYS A 156 15.96 6.57 -16.36
CA LYS A 156 15.34 6.84 -17.65
C LYS A 156 14.49 5.64 -18.07
N ILE A 157 13.30 5.92 -18.57
CA ILE A 157 12.38 4.90 -19.08
C ILE A 157 11.90 5.33 -20.45
N ASP A 158 12.06 4.47 -21.46
CA ASP A 158 11.50 4.65 -22.78
C ASP A 158 10.05 4.15 -22.82
N ILE A 159 9.15 4.95 -23.37
CA ILE A 159 7.73 4.61 -23.48
C ILE A 159 7.28 4.72 -24.92
N LYS A 160 6.62 3.66 -25.43
CA LYS A 160 5.82 3.75 -26.64
C LYS A 160 4.35 3.83 -26.26
N TYR A 161 3.63 4.76 -26.87
CA TYR A 161 2.22 4.97 -26.63
C TYR A 161 1.45 5.23 -27.91
N ARG A 162 0.16 4.93 -27.89
CA ARG A 162 -0.76 5.19 -29.00
C ARG A 162 -1.67 6.34 -28.64
N ARG A 163 -1.72 7.36 -29.52
CA ARG A 163 -2.62 8.50 -29.44
C ARG A 163 -3.37 8.64 -30.76
N GLN A 164 -4.68 8.62 -30.74
CA GLN A 164 -5.53 8.75 -31.94
C GLN A 164 -5.08 7.82 -33.10
N GLY A 165 -4.78 6.56 -32.76
CA GLY A 165 -4.34 5.54 -33.71
C GLY A 165 -2.85 5.59 -34.12
N LYS A 166 -2.15 6.69 -33.84
CA LYS A 166 -0.72 6.84 -34.17
C LYS A 166 0.16 6.39 -33.00
N VAL A 167 1.20 5.61 -33.31
CA VAL A 167 2.22 5.19 -32.36
C VAL A 167 3.29 6.27 -32.25
N ASN A 168 3.59 6.65 -31.02
CA ASN A 168 4.61 7.63 -30.66
C ASN A 168 5.54 7.03 -29.63
N SER A 169 6.74 7.60 -29.46
CA SER A 169 7.68 7.23 -28.40
C SER A 169 8.21 8.48 -27.72
N THR A 170 8.50 8.33 -26.42
CA THR A 170 9.11 9.37 -25.61
C THR A 170 9.96 8.73 -24.51
N GLN A 171 10.92 9.47 -23.98
CA GLN A 171 11.73 9.06 -22.84
C GLN A 171 11.33 9.89 -21.61
N LEU A 172 11.14 9.22 -20.48
CA LEU A 172 10.83 9.83 -19.20
C LEU A 172 12.03 9.70 -18.26
N ILE A 173 12.23 10.70 -17.42
CA ILE A 173 13.17 10.65 -16.30
C ILE A 173 12.32 10.57 -15.04
N LEU A 174 12.48 9.51 -14.24
CA LEU A 174 11.70 9.34 -12.99
C LEU A 174 12.08 10.39 -11.96
N GLU A 175 11.07 11.00 -11.37
CA GLU A 175 11.19 11.99 -10.31
C GLU A 175 10.42 11.55 -9.06
N GLU A 176 10.73 12.15 -7.92
CA GLU A 176 9.87 12.06 -6.74
C GLU A 176 8.56 12.77 -7.01
N VAL A 177 7.47 12.05 -6.85
CA VAL A 177 6.10 12.53 -7.07
C VAL A 177 5.45 12.70 -5.71
N ASP A 178 4.99 13.91 -5.44
CA ASP A 178 4.20 14.25 -4.24
C ASP A 178 2.71 14.18 -4.59
N VAL A 179 2.02 13.18 -4.05
CA VAL A 179 0.57 13.02 -4.21
C VAL A 179 -0.13 13.74 -3.07
N LYS A 180 -0.81 14.82 -3.40
CA LYS A 180 -1.56 15.59 -2.42
C LYS A 180 -2.73 14.80 -1.86
N ALA A 181 -2.90 14.89 -0.55
CA ALA A 181 -4.10 14.40 0.11
C ALA A 181 -5.32 15.26 -0.25
N VAL A 182 -5.10 16.59 -0.40
CA VAL A 182 -6.11 17.57 -0.84
C VAL A 182 -5.72 18.10 -2.23
N PRO A 183 -6.04 17.39 -3.32
CA PRO A 183 -5.69 17.82 -4.68
C PRO A 183 -6.45 19.06 -5.13
N PHE A 184 -7.62 19.31 -4.54
CA PHE A 184 -8.46 20.46 -4.90
C PHE A 184 -9.18 21.03 -3.68
N PHE A 185 -9.25 22.35 -3.60
CA PHE A 185 -10.18 23.09 -2.77
C PHE A 185 -10.55 24.42 -3.43
N GLY A 186 -11.75 24.93 -3.14
CA GLY A 186 -12.24 26.17 -3.71
C GLY A 186 -13.61 26.53 -3.16
N LYS A 187 -14.15 27.69 -3.55
CA LYS A 187 -15.52 28.10 -3.22
C LYS A 187 -16.47 27.57 -4.29
N VAL A 188 -17.62 27.03 -3.88
CA VAL A 188 -18.72 26.64 -4.76
C VAL A 188 -19.79 27.72 -4.87
N ASP A 189 -19.89 28.58 -3.85
CA ASP A 189 -20.69 29.80 -3.83
C ASP A 189 -20.01 30.85 -2.92
N GLU A 190 -20.66 32.01 -2.69
CA GLU A 190 -20.10 33.11 -1.90
C GLU A 190 -19.73 32.71 -0.47
N THR A 191 -20.43 31.75 0.13
CA THR A 191 -20.31 31.38 1.54
C THR A 191 -19.87 29.94 1.78
N THR A 192 -19.82 29.09 0.74
CA THR A 192 -19.53 27.66 0.87
C THR A 192 -18.19 27.29 0.25
N GLY A 193 -17.29 26.80 1.08
CA GLY A 193 -16.02 26.19 0.67
C GLY A 193 -16.17 24.69 0.40
N TYR A 194 -15.37 24.15 -0.51
CA TYR A 194 -15.33 22.76 -0.91
C TYR A 194 -13.90 22.27 -0.85
N ILE A 195 -13.68 21.13 -0.20
CA ILE A 195 -12.36 20.50 -0.03
C ILE A 195 -12.50 19.04 -0.46
N VAL A 196 -11.64 18.60 -1.38
CA VAL A 196 -11.55 17.19 -1.79
C VAL A 196 -10.41 16.54 -1.04
N LEU A 197 -10.70 15.60 -0.15
CA LEU A 197 -9.72 14.80 0.57
C LEU A 197 -9.73 13.37 0.03
N THR A 198 -8.68 13.00 -0.72
CA THR A 198 -8.63 11.73 -1.45
C THR A 198 -8.02 10.58 -0.66
N GLN A 199 -7.23 10.86 0.39
CA GLN A 199 -6.63 9.84 1.26
C GLN A 199 -6.15 10.45 2.58
N PHE A 200 -6.00 9.62 3.62
CA PHE A 200 -5.45 10.03 4.91
C PHE A 200 -3.97 9.67 5.01
N ASN A 201 -3.12 10.30 4.17
CA ASN A 201 -1.66 10.19 4.27
C ASN A 201 -1.09 11.17 5.30
N GLN A 202 0.22 11.13 5.55
CA GLN A 202 0.91 11.98 6.56
C GLN A 202 0.74 13.49 6.36
N LYS A 203 0.25 13.94 5.20
CA LYS A 203 0.03 15.36 4.86
C LYS A 203 -1.44 15.77 4.97
N ALA A 204 -2.34 14.81 5.18
CA ALA A 204 -3.79 15.03 5.07
C ALA A 204 -4.32 16.10 6.00
N SER A 205 -3.94 16.06 7.28
CA SER A 205 -4.41 17.06 8.27
C SER A 205 -3.84 18.44 8.01
N THR A 206 -2.57 18.53 7.63
CA THR A 206 -1.91 19.80 7.30
C THR A 206 -2.53 20.44 6.07
N GLU A 207 -2.66 19.67 4.97
CA GLU A 207 -3.26 20.19 3.73
C GLU A 207 -4.74 20.56 3.90
N THR A 208 -5.50 19.78 4.68
CA THR A 208 -6.90 20.10 5.01
C THR A 208 -7.00 21.38 5.82
N LYS A 209 -6.12 21.56 6.82
CA LYS A 209 -6.05 22.78 7.63
C LYS A 209 -5.74 24.00 6.77
N ASP A 210 -4.72 23.93 5.92
CA ASP A 210 -4.32 25.03 5.03
C ASP A 210 -5.45 25.41 4.07
N ALA A 211 -6.14 24.41 3.49
CA ALA A 211 -7.31 24.63 2.65
C ALA A 211 -8.46 25.31 3.42
N LEU A 212 -8.74 24.84 4.65
CA LEU A 212 -9.78 25.39 5.51
C LEU A 212 -9.50 26.84 5.90
N GLU A 213 -8.25 27.15 6.30
CA GLU A 213 -7.83 28.49 6.68
C GLU A 213 -7.95 29.47 5.51
N LYS A 214 -7.53 29.04 4.31
CA LYS A 214 -7.66 29.85 3.10
C LYS A 214 -9.11 30.11 2.73
N LEU A 215 -9.96 29.08 2.74
CA LEU A 215 -11.39 29.24 2.46
C LEU A 215 -12.09 30.16 3.46
N LYS A 216 -11.77 30.04 4.76
CA LYS A 216 -12.27 30.97 5.80
C LYS A 216 -11.84 32.41 5.53
N LYS A 217 -10.57 32.63 5.17
CA LYS A 217 -10.05 33.96 4.81
C LYS A 217 -10.76 34.54 3.58
N ASP A 218 -11.15 33.67 2.63
CA ASP A 218 -11.87 34.04 1.41
C ASP A 218 -13.40 34.20 1.65
N GLY A 219 -13.84 34.15 2.93
CA GLY A 219 -15.22 34.41 3.34
C GLY A 219 -16.15 33.20 3.39
N ALA A 220 -15.63 31.99 3.30
CA ALA A 220 -16.45 30.79 3.48
C ALA A 220 -16.91 30.65 4.94
N GLN A 221 -18.23 30.43 5.10
CA GLN A 221 -18.90 30.22 6.40
C GLN A 221 -19.29 28.76 6.61
N ARG A 222 -19.34 27.97 5.53
CA ARG A 222 -19.68 26.55 5.50
C ARG A 222 -18.67 25.77 4.68
N ILE A 223 -18.42 24.53 5.06
CA ILE A 223 -17.47 23.67 4.36
C ILE A 223 -18.15 22.37 3.95
N ILE A 224 -17.92 21.95 2.73
CA ILE A 224 -18.19 20.61 2.22
C ILE A 224 -16.84 19.89 2.16
N LEU A 225 -16.68 18.84 2.96
CA LEU A 225 -15.53 17.93 2.88
C LEU A 225 -15.93 16.72 2.05
N ASP A 226 -15.38 16.59 0.85
CA ASP A 226 -15.67 15.48 -0.06
C ASP A 226 -14.67 14.33 0.16
N LEU A 227 -15.21 13.20 0.64
CA LEU A 227 -14.49 11.95 0.88
C LEU A 227 -14.84 10.87 -0.16
N ARG A 228 -15.50 11.21 -1.25
CA ARG A 228 -15.88 10.21 -2.27
C ARG A 228 -14.62 9.60 -2.89
N GLY A 229 -14.58 8.25 -2.92
CA GLY A 229 -13.43 7.50 -3.42
C GLY A 229 -12.20 7.50 -2.48
N ASN A 230 -12.30 8.07 -1.28
CA ASN A 230 -11.24 8.01 -0.29
C ASN A 230 -11.22 6.62 0.37
N PRO A 231 -10.12 5.85 0.25
CA PRO A 231 -10.02 4.49 0.82
C PRO A 231 -9.69 4.49 2.32
N GLY A 232 -9.52 5.66 2.96
CA GLY A 232 -9.02 5.80 4.32
C GLY A 232 -7.53 6.09 4.38
N GLY A 233 -6.84 5.60 5.42
CA GLY A 233 -5.40 5.78 5.63
C GLY A 233 -5.02 5.82 7.11
N LEU A 234 -4.17 6.76 7.50
CA LEU A 234 -3.64 6.88 8.86
C LEU A 234 -4.70 7.38 9.84
N LEU A 235 -4.95 6.61 10.89
CA LEU A 235 -5.95 6.93 11.92
C LEU A 235 -5.64 8.27 12.63
N ASN A 236 -4.37 8.52 12.95
CA ASN A 236 -3.95 9.79 13.56
C ASN A 236 -4.28 10.99 12.68
N GLU A 237 -4.18 10.88 11.35
CA GLU A 237 -4.56 11.94 10.43
C GLU A 237 -6.08 12.17 10.41
N ALA A 238 -6.88 11.09 10.48
CA ALA A 238 -8.32 11.20 10.60
C ALA A 238 -8.72 11.93 11.89
N VAL A 239 -8.13 11.55 13.03
CA VAL A 239 -8.33 12.23 14.32
C VAL A 239 -7.91 13.70 14.25
N ASN A 240 -6.74 14.01 13.66
CA ASN A 240 -6.28 15.37 13.50
C ASN A 240 -7.24 16.22 12.65
N ILE A 241 -7.80 15.64 11.58
CA ILE A 241 -8.79 16.33 10.74
C ILE A 241 -10.10 16.54 11.49
N CYS A 242 -10.61 15.54 12.22
CA CYS A 242 -11.79 15.70 13.07
C CYS A 242 -11.61 16.88 14.05
N ASN A 243 -10.43 17.00 14.66
CA ASN A 243 -10.10 18.09 15.59
C ASN A 243 -10.09 19.51 14.94
N LEU A 244 -10.12 19.62 13.61
CA LEU A 244 -10.29 20.92 12.94
C LEU A 244 -11.76 21.39 12.95
N PHE A 245 -12.71 20.47 13.16
CA PHE A 245 -14.17 20.72 13.07
C PHE A 245 -14.89 20.53 14.39
N VAL A 246 -14.36 19.67 15.27
CA VAL A 246 -14.96 19.33 16.57
C VAL A 246 -14.29 20.13 17.68
N PRO A 247 -15.05 20.74 18.63
CA PRO A 247 -14.48 21.43 19.76
C PRO A 247 -13.61 20.52 20.64
N LYS A 248 -12.60 21.14 21.27
CA LYS A 248 -11.72 20.42 22.19
C LYS A 248 -12.51 19.79 23.35
N ASN A 249 -12.20 18.52 23.69
CA ASN A 249 -12.81 17.69 24.71
C ASN A 249 -14.18 17.08 24.34
N GLU A 250 -14.59 17.16 23.08
CA GLU A 250 -15.69 16.36 22.58
C GLU A 250 -15.18 14.97 22.18
N ILE A 251 -16.05 13.95 22.26
CA ILE A 251 -15.72 12.59 21.86
C ILE A 251 -15.78 12.49 20.33
N ILE A 252 -14.74 11.91 19.74
CA ILE A 252 -14.63 11.64 18.32
C ILE A 252 -14.84 10.15 18.06
#